data_4f592167ddcc82d1f55b76b1fa102d66
#
_entry.id   4f592167ddcc82d1f55b76b1fa102d66
#
_cell.length_a   1.000
_cell.length_b   1.000
_cell.length_c   1.000
_cell.angle_alpha   90.00
_cell.angle_beta   90.00
_cell.angle_gamma   90.00
#
_symmetry.space_group_name_H-M   'P 1'
#
loop_
_entity.id
_entity.type
_entity.pdbx_description
1 polymer ?
#
loop_
_entity_poly.entity_id
_entity_poly.type
_entity_poly.pdbx_seq_one_letter_code
_entity_poly.pdbx_strand_id
1 'polypeptide(L)'
;YWSAICQLRKTNVPLPGDSAKIIGPRLLNSTQWGLLCPIHSPDGGNIGLHKHLSITTHITSGCSGYPFIEYLRGKDLNMKLLEESSLELLSNATKVFINGAWIGAALNPEELVYKLKLRRRNALFNIFVSISWRVETNEIHVWTDAGRPCHPLFPIYKDMVSYQNHKVIEKILEDNYNWDDLILGFNKKKLNVTSNNCRIFSFDDLYDRGTDL
;
A
#
# COMPACT_ATOMS: atom_id res chain seq x y z
N TYR A 1 -23.07 17.25 -12.88
CA TYR A 1 -22.42 16.58 -11.75
C TYR A 1 -21.34 15.60 -12.22
N TRP A 2 -21.68 14.58 -13.02
CA TRP A 2 -20.70 13.59 -13.54
C TRP A 2 -19.57 14.22 -14.34
N SER A 3 -19.87 15.22 -15.15
CA SER A 3 -18.85 15.96 -15.92
C SER A 3 -17.81 16.63 -15.00
N ALA A 4 -18.25 17.23 -13.91
CA ALA A 4 -17.37 17.84 -12.92
C ALA A 4 -16.48 16.80 -12.22
N ILE A 5 -17.04 15.65 -11.82
CA ILE A 5 -16.26 14.55 -11.24
C ILE A 5 -15.23 14.01 -12.22
N CYS A 6 -15.61 13.82 -13.50
CA CYS A 6 -14.65 13.36 -14.52
C CYS A 6 -13.49 14.32 -14.69
N GLN A 7 -13.71 15.64 -14.59
CA GLN A 7 -12.61 16.61 -14.65
C GLN A 7 -11.66 16.52 -13.44
N LEU A 8 -12.18 16.28 -12.25
CA LEU A 8 -11.35 16.10 -11.04
C LEU A 8 -10.50 14.81 -11.09
N ARG A 9 -10.95 13.80 -11.77
CA ARG A 9 -10.28 12.50 -11.91
C ARG A 9 -9.46 12.36 -13.20
N LYS A 10 -9.15 13.46 -13.85
CA LYS A 10 -8.43 13.50 -15.12
C LYS A 10 -6.95 13.77 -14.90
N THR A 11 -6.11 13.07 -15.64
CA THR A 11 -4.68 13.34 -15.77
C THR A 11 -4.35 13.74 -17.20
N ASN A 12 -3.30 14.52 -17.38
CA ASN A 12 -2.83 14.93 -18.70
C ASN A 12 -1.32 14.73 -18.81
N VAL A 13 -0.86 14.26 -19.97
CA VAL A 13 0.55 14.22 -20.32
C VAL A 13 0.85 15.44 -21.20
N PRO A 14 1.52 16.47 -20.68
CA PRO A 14 1.89 17.63 -21.50
C PRO A 14 2.96 17.21 -22.53
N LEU A 15 2.66 17.43 -23.81
CA LEU A 15 3.62 17.26 -24.88
C LEU A 15 3.81 18.58 -25.60
N PRO A 16 5.03 18.93 -26.01
CA PRO A 16 5.29 20.10 -26.87
C PRO A 16 4.54 19.99 -28.19
N GLY A 17 4.20 21.15 -28.80
CA GLY A 17 3.30 21.24 -29.96
C GLY A 17 3.63 20.36 -31.16
N ASP A 18 4.92 20.10 -31.44
CA ASP A 18 5.36 19.22 -32.54
C ASP A 18 5.37 17.72 -32.21
N SER A 19 4.94 17.36 -31.02
CA SER A 19 4.97 15.98 -30.51
C SER A 19 3.74 15.15 -30.90
N ALA A 20 2.91 15.64 -31.81
CA ALA A 20 1.69 14.95 -32.26
C ALA A 20 1.94 13.53 -32.79
N LYS A 21 3.16 13.26 -33.28
CA LYS A 21 3.59 11.95 -33.82
C LYS A 21 4.14 10.98 -32.78
N ILE A 22 4.30 11.37 -31.52
CA ILE A 22 4.83 10.51 -30.48
C ILE A 22 3.76 9.51 -30.07
N ILE A 23 4.00 8.22 -30.31
CA ILE A 23 3.06 7.12 -30.06
C ILE A 23 3.20 6.57 -28.62
N GLY A 24 4.42 6.49 -28.08
CA GLY A 24 4.72 5.85 -26.81
C GLY A 24 3.78 6.18 -25.64
N PRO A 25 3.61 7.45 -25.25
CA PRO A 25 2.74 7.83 -24.14
C PRO A 25 1.23 7.66 -24.42
N ARG A 26 0.85 7.45 -25.69
CA ARG A 26 -0.54 7.22 -26.10
C ARG A 26 -0.97 5.77 -25.98
N LEU A 27 -0.03 4.85 -25.96
CA LEU A 27 -0.33 3.42 -25.84
C LEU A 27 -0.77 3.07 -24.42
N LEU A 28 -1.66 2.09 -24.33
CA LEU A 28 -2.06 1.49 -23.06
C LEU A 28 -0.93 0.59 -22.55
N ASN A 29 -0.42 0.89 -21.35
CA ASN A 29 0.59 0.08 -20.68
C ASN A 29 -0.10 -0.84 -19.65
N SER A 30 0.39 -2.06 -19.49
CA SER A 30 -0.15 -3.03 -18.52
C SER A 30 -0.09 -2.54 -17.07
N THR A 31 0.88 -1.69 -16.72
CA THR A 31 1.00 -1.08 -15.38
C THR A 31 -0.14 -0.13 -15.02
N GLN A 32 -0.94 0.30 -16.00
CA GLN A 32 -2.12 1.16 -15.78
C GLN A 32 -3.34 0.37 -15.29
N TRP A 33 -3.27 -0.96 -15.31
CA TRP A 33 -4.39 -1.81 -14.89
C TRP A 33 -4.87 -1.48 -13.48
N GLY A 34 -6.19 -1.28 -13.34
CA GLY A 34 -6.82 -0.94 -12.07
C GLY A 34 -6.59 0.49 -11.57
N LEU A 35 -5.65 1.25 -12.14
CA LEU A 35 -5.34 2.63 -11.76
C LEU A 35 -5.92 3.65 -12.74
N LEU A 36 -5.77 3.42 -14.04
CA LEU A 36 -6.29 4.28 -15.10
C LEU A 36 -7.32 3.53 -15.93
N CYS A 37 -8.39 4.22 -16.30
CA CYS A 37 -9.44 3.65 -17.15
C CYS A 37 -8.90 3.44 -18.58
N PRO A 38 -8.93 2.23 -19.14
CA PRO A 38 -8.40 1.96 -20.47
C PRO A 38 -9.26 2.51 -21.60
N ILE A 39 -10.55 2.76 -21.35
CA ILE A 39 -11.53 3.14 -22.36
C ILE A 39 -11.75 4.65 -22.37
N HIS A 40 -11.72 5.30 -21.22
CA HIS A 40 -12.05 6.72 -21.08
C HIS A 40 -10.89 7.58 -21.56
N SER A 41 -10.86 7.85 -22.84
CA SER A 41 -9.88 8.71 -23.53
C SER A 41 -10.60 9.56 -24.57
N PRO A 42 -10.18 10.83 -24.83
CA PRO A 42 -10.77 11.66 -25.88
C PRO A 42 -10.36 11.15 -27.28
N ASP A 43 -11.16 11.52 -28.26
CA ASP A 43 -10.82 11.32 -29.67
C ASP A 43 -9.90 12.44 -30.19
N GLY A 44 -9.21 12.19 -31.30
CA GLY A 44 -8.39 13.14 -32.02
C GLY A 44 -6.99 13.34 -31.45
N GLY A 45 -6.47 14.57 -31.51
CA GLY A 45 -5.08 14.88 -31.18
C GLY A 45 -4.63 14.54 -29.76
N ASN A 46 -5.57 14.43 -28.82
CA ASN A 46 -5.30 14.17 -27.39
C ASN A 46 -5.55 12.71 -26.99
N ILE A 47 -5.79 11.82 -27.95
CA ILE A 47 -6.02 10.39 -27.67
C ILE A 47 -4.84 9.79 -26.87
N GLY A 48 -5.14 9.09 -25.79
CA GLY A 48 -4.16 8.45 -24.91
C GLY A 48 -3.32 9.40 -24.04
N LEU A 49 -3.39 10.73 -24.25
CA LEU A 49 -2.69 11.73 -23.44
C LEU A 49 -3.54 12.20 -22.24
N HIS A 50 -4.85 12.34 -22.43
CA HIS A 50 -5.78 12.57 -21.36
C HIS A 50 -6.27 11.23 -20.83
N LYS A 51 -6.03 10.99 -19.55
CA LYS A 51 -6.36 9.74 -18.88
C LYS A 51 -7.24 10.03 -17.67
N HIS A 52 -8.11 9.09 -17.36
CA HIS A 52 -9.01 9.19 -16.22
C HIS A 52 -8.73 8.07 -15.24
N LEU A 53 -8.85 8.36 -13.95
CA LEU A 53 -8.69 7.36 -12.91
C LEU A 53 -9.79 6.29 -13.04
N SER A 54 -9.43 5.04 -12.83
CA SER A 54 -10.42 3.95 -12.80
C SER A 54 -11.34 4.09 -11.59
N ILE A 55 -12.48 3.40 -11.61
CA ILE A 55 -13.48 3.49 -10.54
C ILE A 55 -12.94 3.03 -9.18
N THR A 56 -12.02 2.08 -9.17
CA THR A 56 -11.41 1.51 -7.96
C THR A 56 -10.19 2.29 -7.48
N THR A 57 -9.70 3.25 -8.26
CA THR A 57 -8.51 4.02 -7.89
C THR A 57 -8.79 4.96 -6.75
N HIS A 58 -7.91 4.96 -5.78
CA HIS A 58 -7.86 5.90 -4.68
C HIS A 58 -6.55 6.69 -4.68
N ILE A 59 -6.57 7.92 -4.19
CA ILE A 59 -5.38 8.73 -4.00
C ILE A 59 -5.01 8.67 -2.52
N THR A 60 -3.77 8.33 -2.21
CA THR A 60 -3.32 8.15 -0.83
C THR A 60 -3.38 9.46 -0.05
N SER A 61 -3.79 9.39 1.20
CA SER A 61 -3.59 10.44 2.20
C SER A 61 -2.22 10.25 2.87
N GLY A 62 -1.54 11.35 3.18
CA GLY A 62 -0.25 11.32 3.84
C GLY A 62 -0.36 11.00 5.33
N CYS A 63 0.68 10.40 5.87
CA CYS A 63 0.87 10.21 7.29
C CYS A 63 2.32 10.44 7.69
N SER A 64 2.57 10.61 8.99
CA SER A 64 3.93 10.76 9.49
C SER A 64 4.73 9.47 9.31
N GLY A 65 5.99 9.59 8.88
CA GLY A 65 6.94 8.48 8.82
C GLY A 65 7.56 8.14 10.19
N TYR A 66 7.37 9.00 11.19
CA TYR A 66 7.99 8.84 12.51
C TYR A 66 7.63 7.53 13.23
N PRO A 67 6.36 7.07 13.26
CA PRO A 67 6.01 5.78 13.85
C PRO A 67 6.74 4.59 13.23
N PHE A 68 7.09 4.68 11.94
CA PHE A 68 7.89 3.65 11.28
C PHE A 68 9.34 3.65 11.77
N ILE A 69 9.93 4.83 11.94
CA ILE A 69 11.29 4.98 12.46
C ILE A 69 11.37 4.43 13.88
N GLU A 70 10.41 4.77 14.74
CA GLU A 70 10.33 4.24 16.10
C GLU A 70 10.16 2.72 16.13
N TYR A 71 9.31 2.19 15.26
CA TYR A 71 9.12 0.74 15.15
C TYR A 71 10.42 0.04 14.68
N LEU A 72 11.13 0.62 13.71
CA LEU A 72 12.37 0.07 13.17
C LEU A 72 13.54 0.10 14.18
N ARG A 73 13.47 0.98 15.19
CA ARG A 73 14.41 0.97 16.33
C ARG A 73 14.23 -0.22 17.27
N GLY A 74 13.11 -0.93 17.15
CA GLY A 74 12.85 -2.11 17.97
C GLY A 74 13.85 -3.25 17.69
N LYS A 75 14.29 -3.94 18.74
CA LYS A 75 15.32 -5.01 18.64
C LYS A 75 14.84 -6.27 17.90
N ASP A 76 13.54 -6.40 17.66
CA ASP A 76 12.92 -7.62 17.11
C ASP A 76 13.05 -7.77 15.59
N LEU A 77 13.65 -6.80 14.90
CA LEU A 77 13.61 -6.70 13.44
C LEU A 77 14.92 -7.05 12.72
N ASN A 78 15.97 -7.43 13.45
CA ASN A 78 17.31 -7.68 12.86
C ASN A 78 17.77 -6.53 11.94
N MET A 79 17.40 -5.30 12.29
CA MET A 79 17.77 -4.09 11.59
C MET A 79 18.71 -3.27 12.48
N LYS A 80 19.70 -2.63 11.86
CA LYS A 80 20.58 -1.66 12.52
C LYS A 80 20.35 -0.29 11.91
N LEU A 81 20.25 0.72 12.78
CA LEU A 81 20.20 2.12 12.33
C LEU A 81 21.51 2.51 11.68
N LEU A 82 21.47 3.51 10.81
CA LEU A 82 22.64 4.01 10.10
C LEU A 82 23.78 4.43 11.07
N GLU A 83 23.39 5.04 12.19
CA GLU A 83 24.32 5.53 13.24
C GLU A 83 25.04 4.39 13.98
N GLU A 84 24.43 3.20 14.05
CA GLU A 84 24.94 2.03 14.76
C GLU A 84 25.65 1.02 13.84
N SER A 85 25.67 1.29 12.53
CA SER A 85 26.12 0.34 11.52
C SER A 85 27.59 0.59 11.13
N SER A 86 28.37 -0.49 11.02
CA SER A 86 29.71 -0.43 10.43
C SER A 86 29.63 -0.34 8.90
N LEU A 87 30.65 0.23 8.26
CA LEU A 87 30.75 0.32 6.80
C LEU A 87 30.69 -1.05 6.11
N GLU A 88 31.30 -2.04 6.72
CA GLU A 88 31.33 -3.41 6.21
C GLU A 88 29.92 -4.03 6.21
N LEU A 89 29.13 -3.77 7.24
CA LEU A 89 27.74 -4.21 7.33
C LEU A 89 26.85 -3.49 6.31
N LEU A 90 27.05 -2.18 6.13
CA LEU A 90 26.28 -1.38 5.18
C LEU A 90 26.52 -1.79 3.71
N SER A 91 27.71 -2.33 3.39
CA SER A 91 28.02 -2.79 2.03
C SER A 91 27.24 -4.05 1.64
N ASN A 92 26.95 -4.93 2.59
CA ASN A 92 26.34 -6.25 2.34
C ASN A 92 24.88 -6.33 2.71
N ALA A 93 24.37 -5.44 3.57
CA ALA A 93 22.98 -5.45 4.03
C ALA A 93 22.04 -4.68 3.10
N THR A 94 20.76 -4.99 3.19
CA THR A 94 19.71 -4.29 2.44
C THR A 94 19.46 -2.92 3.05
N LYS A 95 19.55 -1.88 2.23
CA LYS A 95 19.31 -0.49 2.65
C LYS A 95 17.82 -0.23 2.88
N VAL A 96 17.48 0.47 3.94
CA VAL A 96 16.11 0.81 4.29
C VAL A 96 15.89 2.32 4.20
N PHE A 97 14.96 2.72 3.35
CA PHE A 97 14.60 4.11 3.10
C PHE A 97 13.17 4.39 3.56
N ILE A 98 12.96 5.52 4.22
CA ILE A 98 11.64 6.06 4.55
C ILE A 98 11.52 7.43 3.91
N ASN A 99 10.56 7.61 3.00
CA ASN A 99 10.36 8.84 2.23
C ASN A 99 11.64 9.39 1.60
N GLY A 100 12.51 8.50 1.12
CA GLY A 100 13.79 8.85 0.52
C GLY A 100 14.96 9.07 1.49
N ALA A 101 14.71 9.13 2.81
CA ALA A 101 15.78 9.20 3.80
C ALA A 101 16.32 7.78 4.12
N TRP A 102 17.60 7.59 4.07
CA TRP A 102 18.25 6.33 4.45
C TRP A 102 18.30 6.21 5.98
N ILE A 103 17.56 5.27 6.53
CA ILE A 103 17.39 5.11 7.99
C ILE A 103 18.35 4.07 8.55
N GLY A 104 18.62 3.01 7.80
CA GLY A 104 19.47 1.92 8.29
C GLY A 104 19.62 0.78 7.31
N ALA A 105 20.05 -0.36 7.81
CA ALA A 105 20.31 -1.56 7.05
C ALA A 105 19.66 -2.79 7.70
N ALA A 106 18.99 -3.59 6.89
CA ALA A 106 18.32 -4.82 7.29
C ALA A 106 19.18 -6.03 6.92
N LEU A 107 19.38 -6.94 7.86
CA LEU A 107 20.08 -8.20 7.63
C LEU A 107 19.16 -9.21 6.93
N ASN A 108 17.88 -9.25 7.33
CA ASN A 108 16.85 -10.13 6.76
C ASN A 108 15.74 -9.29 6.10
N PRO A 109 15.92 -8.90 4.83
CA PRO A 109 14.96 -8.02 4.14
C PRO A 109 13.57 -8.66 3.97
N GLU A 110 13.51 -9.95 3.70
CA GLU A 110 12.27 -10.69 3.50
C GLU A 110 11.40 -10.67 4.77
N GLU A 111 11.98 -11.02 5.90
CA GLU A 111 11.28 -11.00 7.19
C GLU A 111 10.82 -9.59 7.57
N LEU A 112 11.66 -8.57 7.33
CA LEU A 112 11.30 -7.18 7.61
C LEU A 112 10.11 -6.73 6.76
N VAL A 113 10.16 -6.95 5.46
CA VAL A 113 9.07 -6.59 4.53
C VAL A 113 7.78 -7.32 4.90
N TYR A 114 7.88 -8.60 5.23
CA TYR A 114 6.74 -9.39 5.68
C TYR A 114 6.10 -8.79 6.94
N LYS A 115 6.89 -8.53 7.99
CA LYS A 115 6.40 -7.93 9.24
C LYS A 115 5.76 -6.54 9.03
N LEU A 116 6.36 -5.71 8.17
CA LEU A 116 5.81 -4.38 7.84
C LEU A 116 4.47 -4.50 7.10
N LYS A 117 4.39 -5.36 6.08
CA LYS A 117 3.14 -5.60 5.35
C LYS A 117 2.04 -6.17 6.24
N LEU A 118 2.38 -7.13 7.10
CA LEU A 118 1.43 -7.70 8.06
C LEU A 118 0.84 -6.64 8.98
N ARG A 119 1.67 -5.72 9.50
CA ARG A 119 1.21 -4.61 10.36
C ARG A 119 0.35 -3.61 9.61
N ARG A 120 0.68 -3.31 8.36
CA ARG A 120 -0.16 -2.47 7.49
C ARG A 120 -1.53 -3.11 7.26
N ARG A 121 -1.58 -4.39 6.88
CA ARG A 121 -2.83 -5.14 6.66
C ARG A 121 -3.73 -5.17 7.89
N ASN A 122 -3.15 -5.08 9.08
CA ASN A 122 -3.88 -5.05 10.34
C ASN A 122 -4.17 -3.64 10.85
N ALA A 123 -3.98 -2.63 10.01
CA ALA A 123 -4.20 -1.22 10.35
C ALA A 123 -3.41 -0.72 11.58
N LEU A 124 -2.33 -1.42 11.97
CA LEU A 124 -1.39 -0.93 12.98
C LEU A 124 -0.53 0.19 12.42
N PHE A 125 -0.31 0.19 11.12
CA PHE A 125 0.18 1.31 10.33
C PHE A 125 -0.94 1.80 9.42
N ASN A 126 -0.81 3.03 8.91
CA ASN A 126 -1.76 3.55 7.94
C ASN A 126 -1.79 2.65 6.71
N ILE A 127 -2.99 2.29 6.26
CA ILE A 127 -3.22 1.39 5.12
C ILE A 127 -2.65 1.94 3.80
N PHE A 128 -2.53 3.26 3.67
CA PHE A 128 -2.00 3.92 2.48
C PHE A 128 -0.48 3.95 2.39
N VAL A 129 0.21 3.37 3.36
CA VAL A 129 1.67 3.28 3.32
C VAL A 129 2.11 2.24 2.29
N SER A 130 2.98 2.63 1.39
CA SER A 130 3.57 1.73 0.41
C SER A 130 4.86 1.14 0.94
N ILE A 131 5.03 -0.17 0.81
CA ILE A 131 6.21 -0.91 1.21
C ILE A 131 6.68 -1.69 -0.01
N SER A 132 7.85 -1.36 -0.51
CA SER A 132 8.44 -1.97 -1.70
C SER A 132 9.85 -2.47 -1.41
N TRP A 133 10.14 -3.68 -1.83
CA TRP A 133 11.49 -4.23 -1.82
C TRP A 133 11.96 -4.38 -3.27
N ARG A 134 13.02 -3.64 -3.61
CA ARG A 134 13.70 -3.71 -4.89
C ARG A 134 14.89 -4.67 -4.74
N VAL A 135 14.72 -5.88 -5.21
CA VAL A 135 15.73 -6.94 -5.10
C VAL A 135 16.98 -6.59 -5.91
N GLU A 136 16.80 -6.00 -7.08
CA GLU A 136 17.90 -5.64 -8.00
C GLU A 136 18.88 -4.62 -7.38
N THR A 137 18.36 -3.63 -6.66
CA THR A 137 19.19 -2.58 -6.00
C THR A 137 19.48 -2.89 -4.53
N ASN A 138 18.90 -3.96 -4.00
CA ASN A 138 18.97 -4.36 -2.60
C ASN A 138 18.48 -3.24 -1.65
N GLU A 139 17.30 -2.68 -1.94
CA GLU A 139 16.75 -1.55 -1.23
C GLU A 139 15.28 -1.79 -0.84
N ILE A 140 14.93 -1.43 0.40
CA ILE A 140 13.56 -1.40 0.89
C ILE A 140 13.12 0.06 0.99
N HIS A 141 12.03 0.38 0.33
CA HIS A 141 11.44 1.72 0.35
C HIS A 141 10.08 1.70 1.05
N VAL A 142 9.91 2.59 2.01
CA VAL A 142 8.63 2.87 2.69
C VAL A 142 8.22 4.29 2.35
N TRP A 143 7.03 4.43 1.77
CA TRP A 143 6.46 5.72 1.37
C TRP A 143 5.21 6.00 2.18
N THR A 144 5.18 7.13 2.86
CA THR A 144 4.06 7.57 3.72
C THR A 144 3.42 8.87 3.23
N ASP A 145 3.90 9.44 2.13
CA ASP A 145 3.43 10.69 1.53
C ASP A 145 2.04 10.55 0.88
N ALA A 146 1.40 11.68 0.67
CA ALA A 146 0.13 11.78 -0.04
C ALA A 146 0.33 11.76 -1.57
N GLY A 147 -0.78 11.62 -2.31
CA GLY A 147 -0.82 11.86 -3.75
C GLY A 147 -0.38 10.69 -4.62
N ARG A 148 -0.23 9.49 -4.06
CA ARG A 148 0.06 8.28 -4.84
C ARG A 148 -1.23 7.58 -5.24
N PRO A 149 -1.42 7.20 -6.53
CA PRO A 149 -2.56 6.38 -6.92
C PRO A 149 -2.40 4.95 -6.39
N CYS A 150 -3.48 4.40 -5.87
CA CYS A 150 -3.53 3.03 -5.38
C CYS A 150 -4.91 2.41 -5.67
N HIS A 151 -5.00 1.10 -5.59
CA HIS A 151 -6.25 0.37 -5.64
C HIS A 151 -6.21 -0.81 -4.68
N PRO A 152 -7.33 -1.18 -4.05
CA PRO A 152 -7.37 -2.28 -3.10
C PRO A 152 -7.20 -3.63 -3.80
N LEU A 153 -6.39 -4.50 -3.20
CA LEU A 153 -6.18 -5.88 -3.61
C LEU A 153 -6.49 -6.82 -2.45
N PHE A 154 -7.12 -7.94 -2.74
CA PHE A 154 -7.32 -9.00 -1.77
C PHE A 154 -6.22 -10.05 -1.93
N PRO A 155 -5.44 -10.36 -0.88
CA PRO A 155 -4.45 -11.41 -0.96
C PRO A 155 -5.13 -12.77 -1.13
N ILE A 156 -4.54 -13.61 -1.97
CA ILE A 156 -4.97 -15.00 -2.19
C ILE A 156 -4.05 -15.91 -1.38
N TYR A 157 -4.62 -16.78 -0.58
CA TYR A 157 -3.92 -17.78 0.18
C TYR A 157 -4.51 -19.17 -0.08
N LYS A 158 -3.70 -20.11 -0.50
CA LYS A 158 -4.14 -21.49 -0.84
C LYS A 158 -5.36 -21.50 -1.77
N ASP A 159 -5.31 -20.72 -2.84
CA ASP A 159 -6.36 -20.59 -3.85
C ASP A 159 -7.69 -20.00 -3.35
N MET A 160 -7.72 -19.48 -2.13
CA MET A 160 -8.88 -18.80 -1.56
C MET A 160 -8.59 -17.32 -1.31
N VAL A 161 -9.56 -16.48 -1.60
CA VAL A 161 -9.49 -15.05 -1.26
C VAL A 161 -9.64 -14.89 0.25
N SER A 162 -8.84 -14.03 0.88
CA SER A 162 -8.76 -13.94 2.35
C SER A 162 -10.09 -13.64 3.04
N TYR A 163 -11.02 -12.92 2.38
CA TYR A 163 -12.33 -12.62 2.94
C TYR A 163 -13.29 -13.82 2.95
N GLN A 164 -12.99 -14.91 2.24
CA GLN A 164 -13.81 -16.13 2.19
C GLN A 164 -13.59 -17.05 3.39
N ASN A 165 -12.82 -16.63 4.38
CA ASN A 165 -12.63 -17.42 5.59
C ASN A 165 -13.98 -17.60 6.33
N HIS A 166 -14.45 -18.85 6.45
CA HIS A 166 -15.73 -19.20 7.07
C HIS A 166 -15.90 -18.63 8.48
N LYS A 167 -14.85 -18.64 9.30
CA LYS A 167 -14.88 -18.08 10.65
C LYS A 167 -15.17 -16.58 10.70
N VAL A 168 -14.77 -15.85 9.65
CA VAL A 168 -15.05 -14.40 9.53
C VAL A 168 -16.49 -14.18 9.10
N ILE A 169 -16.94 -14.98 8.13
CA ILE A 169 -18.30 -14.91 7.61
C ILE A 169 -19.30 -15.26 8.73
N GLU A 170 -19.04 -16.30 9.51
CA GLU A 170 -19.85 -16.66 10.68
C GLU A 170 -19.97 -15.51 11.67
N LYS A 171 -18.85 -14.85 12.02
CA LYS A 171 -18.82 -13.70 12.92
C LYS A 171 -19.58 -12.48 12.37
N ILE A 172 -19.60 -12.28 11.05
CA ILE A 172 -20.39 -11.24 10.39
C ILE A 172 -21.87 -11.59 10.43
N LEU A 173 -22.23 -12.86 10.15
CA LEU A 173 -23.61 -13.34 10.17
C LEU A 173 -24.24 -13.31 11.57
N GLU A 174 -23.43 -13.41 12.62
CA GLU A 174 -23.85 -13.27 14.02
C GLU A 174 -24.09 -11.81 14.43
N ASP A 175 -24.05 -10.83 13.50
CA ASP A 175 -24.20 -9.38 13.73
C ASP A 175 -23.22 -8.78 14.77
N ASN A 176 -22.17 -9.51 15.13
CA ASN A 176 -21.19 -9.05 16.09
C ASN A 176 -20.19 -8.06 15.50
N TYR A 177 -20.03 -8.04 14.17
CA TYR A 177 -19.05 -7.23 13.46
C TYR A 177 -19.63 -6.55 12.24
N ASN A 178 -19.29 -5.27 12.08
CA ASN A 178 -19.57 -4.52 10.87
C ASN A 178 -18.44 -4.69 9.84
N TRP A 179 -18.72 -4.38 8.58
CA TRP A 179 -17.73 -4.38 7.51
C TRP A 179 -16.51 -3.50 7.82
N ASP A 180 -16.74 -2.35 8.44
CA ASP A 180 -15.66 -1.46 8.90
C ASP A 180 -14.76 -2.12 9.95
N ASP A 181 -15.32 -2.89 10.86
CA ASP A 181 -14.56 -3.60 11.89
C ASP A 181 -13.67 -4.69 11.26
N LEU A 182 -14.16 -5.31 10.18
CA LEU A 182 -13.41 -6.29 9.41
C LEU A 182 -12.20 -5.67 8.72
N ILE A 183 -12.38 -4.51 8.07
CA ILE A 183 -11.31 -3.79 7.36
C ILE A 183 -10.26 -3.31 8.36
N LEU A 184 -10.67 -2.76 9.49
CA LEU A 184 -9.78 -2.22 10.52
C LEU A 184 -9.12 -3.30 11.39
N GLY A 185 -9.67 -4.53 11.40
CA GLY A 185 -9.23 -5.61 12.28
C GLY A 185 -9.54 -5.39 13.77
N PHE A 186 -10.37 -4.37 14.10
CA PHE A 186 -10.77 -4.01 15.46
C PHE A 186 -12.28 -3.86 15.58
N ASN A 187 -12.83 -4.27 16.71
CA ASN A 187 -14.24 -4.02 17.02
C ASN A 187 -14.41 -2.65 17.66
N LYS A 188 -14.99 -1.69 16.92
CA LYS A 188 -15.25 -0.33 17.40
C LYS A 188 -16.12 -0.27 18.65
N LYS A 189 -17.06 -1.21 18.82
CA LYS A 189 -17.95 -1.27 19.99
C LYS A 189 -17.22 -1.64 21.29
N LYS A 190 -16.04 -2.25 21.20
CA LYS A 190 -15.22 -2.70 22.31
C LYS A 190 -14.03 -1.79 22.64
N LEU A 191 -13.90 -0.64 21.99
CA LEU A 191 -12.78 0.30 22.15
C LEU A 191 -12.59 0.82 23.60
N ASN A 192 -13.61 0.70 24.46
CA ASN A 192 -13.55 1.09 25.86
C ASN A 192 -13.06 -0.01 26.83
N VAL A 193 -12.71 -1.17 26.32
CA VAL A 193 -12.24 -2.31 27.09
C VAL A 193 -10.78 -2.58 26.74
N THR A 194 -9.96 -2.87 27.74
CA THR A 194 -8.50 -3.13 27.66
C THR A 194 -8.01 -3.67 26.32
N SER A 195 -6.94 -3.11 25.82
CA SER A 195 -6.41 -3.22 24.44
C SER A 195 -6.35 -4.64 23.82
N ASN A 196 -6.29 -5.69 24.62
CA ASN A 196 -6.23 -7.07 24.15
C ASN A 196 -7.59 -7.65 23.72
N ASN A 197 -8.70 -7.14 24.25
CA ASN A 197 -10.05 -7.64 23.93
C ASN A 197 -10.72 -6.91 22.76
N CYS A 198 -10.09 -5.86 22.21
CA CYS A 198 -10.63 -5.11 21.08
C CYS A 198 -10.24 -5.73 19.74
N ARG A 199 -9.24 -6.61 19.70
CA ARG A 199 -8.83 -7.27 18.46
C ARG A 199 -9.81 -8.38 18.10
N ILE A 200 -10.27 -8.33 16.86
CA ILE A 200 -11.16 -9.37 16.30
C ILE A 200 -10.39 -10.68 16.10
N PHE A 201 -9.06 -10.58 15.94
CA PHE A 201 -8.20 -11.69 15.58
C PHE A 201 -6.93 -11.74 16.44
N SER A 202 -6.44 -12.94 16.72
CA SER A 202 -5.12 -13.15 17.31
C SER A 202 -4.01 -12.83 16.30
N PHE A 203 -2.74 -12.74 16.75
CA PHE A 203 -1.60 -12.54 15.84
C PHE A 203 -1.48 -13.65 14.79
N ASP A 204 -1.85 -14.87 15.13
CA ASP A 204 -1.83 -16.02 14.22
C ASP A 204 -2.93 -15.97 13.17
N ASP A 205 -4.04 -15.29 13.47
CA ASP A 205 -5.15 -15.06 12.55
C ASP A 205 -4.89 -13.87 11.60
N LEU A 206 -3.90 -13.03 11.90
CA LEU A 206 -3.59 -11.81 11.13
C LEU A 206 -2.98 -12.09 9.75
N TYR A 207 -2.51 -13.32 9.53
CA TYR A 207 -1.80 -13.70 8.32
C TYR A 207 -2.66 -13.63 7.06
N ASP A 208 -3.94 -13.94 7.17
CA ASP A 208 -4.82 -14.14 6.02
C ASP A 208 -5.74 -12.95 5.72
N ARG A 209 -5.50 -11.77 6.32
CA ARG A 209 -6.49 -10.70 6.29
C ARG A 209 -5.90 -9.33 6.06
N GLY A 210 -6.57 -8.60 5.22
CA GLY A 210 -6.26 -7.23 4.88
C GLY A 210 -6.38 -6.99 3.39
N THR A 211 -6.38 -5.73 3.04
CA THR A 211 -6.24 -5.25 1.67
C THR A 211 -4.82 -4.82 1.44
N ASP A 212 -4.22 -5.22 0.32
CA ASP A 212 -3.00 -4.61 -0.18
C ASP A 212 -3.36 -3.43 -1.08
N LEU A 213 -2.71 -2.29 -0.85
CA LEU A 213 -2.87 -1.04 -1.61
C LEU A 213 -1.61 -0.74 -2.40
#